data_4d38e651fef743fbd03f797ebca7cea5
#
_entry.id   4d38e651fef743fbd03f797ebca7cea5
#
_cell.length_a   1.000
_cell.length_b   1.000
_cell.length_c   1.000
_cell.angle_alpha   90.00
_cell.angle_beta   90.00
_cell.angle_gamma   90.00
#
_symmetry.space_group_name_H-M   'P 1'
#
loop_
_entity.id
_entity.type
_entity.pdbx_description
1 polymer ?
#
loop_
_entity_poly.entity_id
_entity_poly.type
_entity_poly.pdbx_seq_one_letter_code
_entity_poly.pdbx_strand_id
1 'polypeptide(L)'
;MIIYQTLITALVEVEKISPQSTLSDYKNAYWYSVVTLTTVGYGDLFPLTTHGRIIGGIFVLLSMVFYATVIGGVSSIIVNIKENKKLGYEGTNFSNHIVMIGWNDFGNLVADQLFGVGKKIGIITDNKTSVDFIKDKYKTKNLFVLFNDFKNIELYKKINIELSSMVFINQNSDTEKLVTALNLK
;
A
#
# COMPACT_ATOMS: atom_id res chain seq x y z
N MET A 1 25.38 1.15 5.64
CA MET A 1 26.43 0.19 6.10
C MET A 1 27.69 0.90 6.62
N ILE A 2 28.26 1.87 5.91
CA ILE A 2 29.49 2.58 6.34
C ILE A 2 29.33 3.27 7.72
N ILE A 3 28.29 4.07 7.93
CA ILE A 3 28.04 4.79 9.19
C ILE A 3 27.95 3.83 10.40
N TYR A 4 27.23 2.72 10.24
CA TYR A 4 27.10 1.71 11.29
C TYR A 4 28.45 1.11 11.68
N GLN A 5 29.26 0.73 10.71
CA GLN A 5 30.59 0.19 10.94
C GLN A 5 31.52 1.22 11.61
N THR A 6 31.44 2.47 11.18
CA THR A 6 32.21 3.57 11.80
C THR A 6 31.85 3.76 13.25
N LEU A 7 30.56 3.71 13.61
CA LEU A 7 30.10 3.84 14.99
C LEU A 7 30.59 2.68 15.89
N ILE A 8 30.53 1.44 15.36
CA ILE A 8 31.04 0.27 16.11
C ILE A 8 32.53 0.41 16.33
N THR A 9 33.31 0.77 15.31
CA THR A 9 34.74 0.97 15.44
C THR A 9 35.05 2.08 16.46
N ALA A 10 34.36 3.21 16.39
CA ALA A 10 34.49 4.29 17.33
C ALA A 10 34.16 3.84 18.77
N LEU A 11 33.10 3.07 18.96
CA LEU A 11 32.73 2.51 20.26
C LEU A 11 33.85 1.64 20.85
N VAL A 12 34.36 0.68 20.05
CA VAL A 12 35.44 -0.20 20.46
C VAL A 12 36.69 0.60 20.87
N GLU A 13 37.09 1.57 20.06
CA GLU A 13 38.31 2.36 20.34
C GLU A 13 38.17 3.20 21.61
N VAL A 14 37.03 3.82 21.88
CA VAL A 14 36.86 4.61 23.12
C VAL A 14 36.69 3.72 24.35
N GLU A 15 36.17 2.51 24.22
CA GLU A 15 36.01 1.56 25.33
C GLU A 15 37.32 0.84 25.69
N LYS A 16 38.30 0.76 24.79
CA LYS A 16 39.66 0.27 25.11
C LYS A 16 40.36 1.05 26.21
N ILE A 17 39.95 2.30 26.47
CA ILE A 17 40.51 3.15 27.51
C ILE A 17 40.16 2.60 28.92
N SER A 18 39.03 1.85 29.02
CA SER A 18 38.61 1.24 30.26
C SER A 18 38.97 -0.25 30.30
N PRO A 19 39.91 -0.68 31.16
CA PRO A 19 40.29 -2.09 31.25
C PRO A 19 39.14 -3.04 31.65
N GLN A 20 38.11 -2.47 32.26
CA GLN A 20 36.92 -3.22 32.71
C GLN A 20 35.84 -3.33 31.65
N SER A 21 35.98 -2.63 30.51
CA SER A 21 34.96 -2.63 29.47
C SER A 21 35.03 -3.89 28.62
N THR A 22 33.92 -4.58 28.55
CA THR A 22 33.71 -5.74 27.65
C THR A 22 33.43 -5.32 26.20
N LEU A 23 33.13 -4.04 25.96
CA LEU A 23 32.89 -3.47 24.63
C LEU A 23 34.17 -3.08 23.86
N SER A 24 35.34 -3.30 24.48
CA SER A 24 36.64 -3.20 23.80
C SER A 24 36.89 -4.30 22.76
N ASP A 25 36.00 -5.32 22.70
CA ASP A 25 36.00 -6.37 21.71
C ASP A 25 34.86 -6.16 20.67
N TYR A 26 35.19 -6.33 19.38
CA TYR A 26 34.26 -6.14 18.29
C TYR A 26 33.03 -7.07 18.37
N LYS A 27 33.20 -8.32 18.80
CA LYS A 27 32.09 -9.26 18.95
C LYS A 27 31.03 -8.75 19.92
N ASN A 28 31.48 -8.25 21.07
CA ASN A 28 30.63 -7.68 22.10
C ASN A 28 29.98 -6.36 21.63
N ALA A 29 30.75 -5.51 20.95
CA ALA A 29 30.24 -4.26 20.39
C ALA A 29 29.16 -4.49 19.32
N TYR A 30 29.32 -5.48 18.46
CA TYR A 30 28.29 -5.88 17.52
C TYR A 30 27.04 -6.40 18.23
N TRP A 31 27.19 -7.28 19.21
CA TRP A 31 26.07 -7.78 20.00
C TRP A 31 25.32 -6.64 20.69
N TYR A 32 26.05 -5.76 21.39
CA TYR A 32 25.49 -4.58 22.02
C TYR A 32 24.71 -3.71 21.03
N SER A 33 25.29 -3.46 19.85
CA SER A 33 24.65 -2.61 18.84
C SER A 33 23.35 -3.23 18.32
N VAL A 34 23.31 -4.54 18.07
CA VAL A 34 22.10 -5.26 17.66
C VAL A 34 21.03 -5.18 18.75
N VAL A 35 21.38 -5.50 19.99
CA VAL A 35 20.45 -5.49 21.13
C VAL A 35 19.90 -4.07 21.39
N THR A 36 20.73 -3.05 21.21
CA THR A 36 20.34 -1.64 21.37
C THR A 36 19.49 -1.16 20.21
N LEU A 37 19.90 -1.44 18.96
CA LEU A 37 19.15 -1.05 17.77
C LEU A 37 17.78 -1.76 17.67
N THR A 38 17.69 -2.99 18.17
CA THR A 38 16.40 -3.72 18.23
C THR A 38 15.55 -3.34 19.44
N THR A 39 16.00 -2.39 20.26
CA THR A 39 15.33 -1.92 21.49
C THR A 39 15.08 -3.02 22.54
N VAL A 40 15.76 -4.16 22.44
CA VAL A 40 15.64 -5.26 23.41
C VAL A 40 16.31 -4.88 24.72
N GLY A 41 17.56 -4.37 24.69
CA GLY A 41 18.25 -3.80 25.84
C GLY A 41 18.41 -4.77 27.02
N TYR A 42 19.02 -5.95 26.82
CA TYR A 42 19.21 -6.93 27.90
C TYR A 42 20.01 -6.37 29.11
N GLY A 43 20.82 -5.33 28.89
CA GLY A 43 21.65 -4.74 29.94
C GLY A 43 22.86 -5.60 30.34
N ASP A 44 23.14 -6.65 29.57
CA ASP A 44 24.30 -7.53 29.73
C ASP A 44 25.60 -6.85 29.32
N LEU A 45 25.55 -5.97 28.34
CA LEU A 45 26.65 -5.15 27.84
C LEU A 45 26.22 -3.68 27.78
N PHE A 46 27.09 -2.78 28.26
CA PHE A 46 26.85 -1.34 28.22
C PHE A 46 28.19 -0.57 28.22
N PRO A 47 28.21 0.65 27.62
CA PRO A 47 29.41 1.46 27.61
C PRO A 47 29.79 1.95 29.02
N LEU A 48 31.06 1.80 29.39
CA LEU A 48 31.62 2.26 30.69
C LEU A 48 32.17 3.68 30.58
N THR A 49 32.78 4.04 29.43
CA THR A 49 33.37 5.34 29.20
C THR A 49 32.33 6.41 28.91
N THR A 50 32.62 7.67 29.22
CA THR A 50 31.73 8.80 28.88
C THR A 50 31.52 8.92 27.37
N HIS A 51 32.57 8.77 26.57
CA HIS A 51 32.48 8.81 25.11
C HIS A 51 31.70 7.60 24.56
N GLY A 52 31.90 6.42 25.13
CA GLY A 52 31.11 5.23 24.76
C GLY A 52 29.63 5.39 25.05
N ARG A 53 29.24 6.04 26.14
CA ARG A 53 27.85 6.36 26.48
C ARG A 53 27.23 7.35 25.49
N ILE A 54 28.00 8.32 24.99
CA ILE A 54 27.54 9.23 23.93
C ILE A 54 27.27 8.45 22.65
N ILE A 55 28.19 7.55 22.24
CA ILE A 55 28.02 6.70 21.08
C ILE A 55 26.82 5.75 21.27
N GLY A 56 26.64 5.17 22.45
CA GLY A 56 25.50 4.39 22.84
C GLY A 56 24.18 5.17 22.68
N GLY A 57 24.15 6.43 23.10
CA GLY A 57 23.02 7.33 22.88
C GLY A 57 22.71 7.55 21.40
N ILE A 58 23.74 7.66 20.55
CA ILE A 58 23.56 7.74 19.09
C ILE A 58 22.91 6.44 18.54
N PHE A 59 23.33 5.26 19.01
CA PHE A 59 22.68 4.00 18.63
C PHE A 59 21.20 3.99 19.02
N VAL A 60 20.83 4.49 20.20
CA VAL A 60 19.44 4.60 20.63
C VAL A 60 18.65 5.52 19.70
N LEU A 61 19.17 6.68 19.34
CA LEU A 61 18.50 7.60 18.40
C LEU A 61 18.37 6.99 17.01
N LEU A 62 19.40 6.30 16.52
CA LEU A 62 19.34 5.61 15.23
C LEU A 62 18.30 4.48 15.22
N SER A 63 18.11 3.79 16.35
CA SER A 63 17.06 2.77 16.46
C SER A 63 15.69 3.35 16.26
N MET A 64 15.39 4.53 16.80
CA MET A 64 14.09 5.19 16.60
C MET A 64 13.84 5.52 15.12
N VAL A 65 14.85 6.04 14.42
CA VAL A 65 14.77 6.32 12.97
C VAL A 65 14.56 5.03 12.17
N PHE A 66 15.32 3.99 12.52
CA PHE A 66 15.17 2.68 11.87
C PHE A 66 13.74 2.12 12.00
N TYR A 67 13.20 2.09 13.22
CA TYR A 67 11.85 1.60 13.46
C TYR A 67 10.78 2.46 12.76
N ALA A 68 10.91 3.78 12.81
CA ALA A 68 10.00 4.68 12.12
C ALA A 68 9.97 4.39 10.61
N THR A 69 11.13 4.14 10.00
CA THR A 69 11.24 3.81 8.58
C THR A 69 10.61 2.46 8.25
N VAL A 70 10.88 1.43 9.05
CA VAL A 70 10.32 0.08 8.85
C VAL A 70 8.79 0.08 9.00
N ILE A 71 8.29 0.68 10.09
CA ILE A 71 6.84 0.75 10.35
C ILE A 71 6.14 1.57 9.28
N GLY A 72 6.72 2.72 8.90
CA GLY A 72 6.19 3.56 7.82
C GLY A 72 6.15 2.84 6.47
N GLY A 73 7.21 2.10 6.14
CA GLY A 73 7.27 1.29 4.92
C GLY A 73 6.19 0.20 4.88
N VAL A 74 6.06 -0.57 5.95
CA VAL A 74 5.04 -1.62 6.08
C VAL A 74 3.63 -1.01 6.01
N SER A 75 3.40 0.07 6.72
CA SER A 75 2.11 0.79 6.70
C SER A 75 1.75 1.26 5.28
N SER A 76 2.70 1.85 4.56
CA SER A 76 2.51 2.29 3.18
C SER A 76 2.11 1.14 2.24
N ILE A 77 2.76 -0.01 2.36
CA ILE A 77 2.41 -1.20 1.56
C ILE A 77 0.97 -1.64 1.84
N ILE A 78 0.58 -1.72 3.10
CA ILE A 78 -0.79 -2.13 3.50
C ILE A 78 -1.84 -1.15 2.97
N VAL A 79 -1.56 0.16 3.06
CA VAL A 79 -2.46 1.21 2.54
C VAL A 79 -2.60 1.08 1.03
N ASN A 80 -1.50 0.91 0.29
CA ASN A 80 -1.53 0.75 -1.17
C ASN A 80 -2.30 -0.51 -1.60
N ILE A 81 -2.13 -1.64 -0.91
CA ILE A 81 -2.89 -2.86 -1.19
C ILE A 81 -4.39 -2.62 -0.98
N LYS A 82 -4.78 -1.99 0.13
CA LYS A 82 -6.18 -1.68 0.42
C LYS A 82 -6.77 -0.72 -0.62
N GLU A 83 -6.02 0.32 -1.00
CA GLU A 83 -6.45 1.28 -2.02
C GLU A 83 -6.60 0.61 -3.39
N ASN A 84 -5.65 -0.19 -3.83
CA ASN A 84 -5.73 -0.94 -5.09
C ASN A 84 -6.94 -1.88 -5.13
N LYS A 85 -7.22 -2.58 -4.03
CA LYS A 85 -8.41 -3.41 -3.90
C LYS A 85 -9.70 -2.59 -3.94
N LYS A 86 -9.71 -1.46 -3.24
CA LYS A 86 -10.82 -0.51 -3.24
C LYS A 86 -11.10 0.03 -4.63
N LEU A 87 -10.07 0.39 -5.39
CA LEU A 87 -10.16 0.91 -6.75
C LEU A 87 -10.41 -0.16 -7.83
N GLY A 88 -10.44 -1.44 -7.45
CA GLY A 88 -10.76 -2.55 -8.36
C GLY A 88 -9.58 -3.07 -9.17
N TYR A 89 -8.34 -2.68 -8.85
CA TYR A 89 -7.16 -3.08 -9.64
C TYR A 89 -6.79 -4.57 -9.50
N GLU A 90 -7.33 -5.28 -8.51
CA GLU A 90 -7.20 -6.74 -8.41
C GLU A 90 -8.03 -7.47 -9.47
N GLY A 91 -9.05 -6.80 -10.02
CA GLY A 91 -9.96 -7.39 -11.01
C GLY A 91 -11.10 -8.20 -10.38
N THR A 92 -11.97 -8.73 -11.25
CA THR A 92 -13.10 -9.57 -10.86
C THR A 92 -13.15 -10.84 -11.72
N ASN A 93 -13.78 -11.90 -11.18
CA ASN A 93 -14.06 -13.13 -11.90
C ASN A 93 -15.52 -13.18 -12.41
N PHE A 94 -16.15 -12.01 -12.62
CA PHE A 94 -17.52 -11.98 -13.13
C PHE A 94 -17.59 -12.48 -14.59
N SER A 95 -18.63 -13.23 -14.88
CA SER A 95 -19.02 -13.65 -16.22
C SER A 95 -20.52 -13.49 -16.39
N ASN A 96 -20.98 -13.31 -17.59
CA ASN A 96 -22.40 -13.06 -17.93
C ASN A 96 -23.00 -11.91 -17.10
N HIS A 97 -22.19 -10.88 -16.87
CA HIS A 97 -22.53 -9.69 -16.11
C HIS A 97 -22.72 -8.49 -17.03
N ILE A 98 -23.28 -7.42 -16.49
CA ILE A 98 -23.44 -6.15 -17.20
C ILE A 98 -22.28 -5.24 -16.82
N VAL A 99 -21.64 -4.62 -17.81
CA VAL A 99 -20.60 -3.61 -17.60
C VAL A 99 -21.18 -2.23 -17.90
N MET A 100 -21.06 -1.31 -16.96
CA MET A 100 -21.43 0.09 -17.13
C MET A 100 -20.17 0.95 -17.14
N ILE A 101 -19.97 1.70 -18.22
CA ILE A 101 -18.82 2.62 -18.38
C ILE A 101 -19.31 4.05 -18.22
N GLY A 102 -18.89 4.70 -17.15
CA GLY A 102 -19.38 6.01 -16.73
C GLY A 102 -20.43 5.92 -15.64
N TRP A 103 -20.35 6.84 -14.67
CA TRP A 103 -21.27 6.92 -13.54
C TRP A 103 -21.83 8.33 -13.40
N ASN A 104 -23.16 8.44 -13.50
CA ASN A 104 -23.92 9.67 -13.30
C ASN A 104 -25.32 9.31 -12.74
N ASP A 105 -26.20 10.28 -12.60
CA ASP A 105 -27.55 10.07 -12.06
C ASP A 105 -28.36 9.04 -12.85
N PHE A 106 -28.23 9.03 -14.17
CA PHE A 106 -28.92 8.04 -15.01
C PHE A 106 -28.35 6.63 -14.79
N GLY A 107 -27.02 6.50 -14.72
CA GLY A 107 -26.35 5.24 -14.37
C GLY A 107 -26.78 4.70 -13.00
N ASN A 108 -27.00 5.60 -12.05
CA ASN A 108 -27.52 5.25 -10.73
C ASN A 108 -28.95 4.63 -10.80
N LEU A 109 -29.85 5.24 -11.57
CA LEU A 109 -31.19 4.71 -11.78
C LEU A 109 -31.18 3.32 -12.47
N VAL A 110 -30.36 3.16 -13.50
CA VAL A 110 -30.21 1.88 -14.21
C VAL A 110 -29.64 0.81 -13.28
N ALA A 111 -28.63 1.14 -12.48
CA ALA A 111 -28.05 0.21 -11.52
C ALA A 111 -29.06 -0.24 -10.46
N ASP A 112 -29.90 0.65 -9.95
CA ASP A 112 -30.96 0.32 -8.97
C ASP A 112 -31.92 -0.75 -9.55
N GLN A 113 -32.34 -0.62 -10.80
CA GLN A 113 -33.21 -1.60 -11.46
C GLN A 113 -32.51 -2.94 -11.68
N LEU A 114 -31.25 -2.91 -12.14
CA LEU A 114 -30.48 -4.13 -12.41
C LEU A 114 -30.16 -4.91 -11.14
N PHE A 115 -29.84 -4.25 -10.04
CA PHE A 115 -29.66 -4.92 -8.74
C PHE A 115 -30.98 -5.48 -8.20
N GLY A 116 -32.10 -4.78 -8.44
CA GLY A 116 -33.44 -5.25 -8.07
C GLY A 116 -33.79 -6.62 -8.69
N VAL A 117 -33.26 -6.93 -9.87
CA VAL A 117 -33.43 -8.23 -10.54
C VAL A 117 -32.24 -9.18 -10.36
N GLY A 118 -31.36 -8.90 -9.41
CA GLY A 118 -30.26 -9.78 -9.00
C GLY A 118 -29.09 -9.90 -9.99
N LYS A 119 -28.96 -8.98 -10.95
CA LYS A 119 -27.87 -9.00 -11.93
C LYS A 119 -26.52 -8.65 -11.30
N LYS A 120 -25.45 -9.24 -11.83
CA LYS A 120 -24.07 -8.83 -11.52
C LYS A 120 -23.70 -7.63 -12.38
N ILE A 121 -23.13 -6.61 -11.78
CA ILE A 121 -22.78 -5.37 -12.46
C ILE A 121 -21.33 -5.01 -12.17
N GLY A 122 -20.57 -4.74 -13.22
CA GLY A 122 -19.28 -4.10 -13.16
C GLY A 122 -19.40 -2.64 -13.58
N ILE A 123 -18.94 -1.71 -12.77
CA ILE A 123 -19.01 -0.27 -13.03
C ILE A 123 -17.60 0.27 -13.21
N ILE A 124 -17.36 1.00 -14.30
CA ILE A 124 -16.11 1.76 -14.52
C ILE A 124 -16.42 3.24 -14.31
N THR A 125 -15.65 3.89 -13.49
CA THR A 125 -15.77 5.33 -13.21
C THR A 125 -14.39 6.00 -13.18
N ASP A 126 -14.31 7.20 -13.69
CA ASP A 126 -13.11 8.07 -13.64
C ASP A 126 -13.07 8.99 -12.41
N ASN A 127 -14.03 8.84 -11.51
CA ASN A 127 -14.14 9.63 -10.29
C ASN A 127 -13.94 8.74 -9.04
N LYS A 128 -12.86 8.97 -8.29
CA LYS A 128 -12.56 8.22 -7.06
C LYS A 128 -13.66 8.33 -5.99
N THR A 129 -14.30 9.50 -5.86
CA THR A 129 -15.38 9.68 -4.87
C THR A 129 -16.62 8.86 -5.21
N SER A 130 -16.88 8.66 -6.51
CA SER A 130 -17.97 7.79 -6.97
C SER A 130 -17.75 6.33 -6.58
N VAL A 131 -16.48 5.85 -6.53
CA VAL A 131 -16.17 4.48 -6.10
C VAL A 131 -16.69 4.20 -4.70
N ASP A 132 -16.45 5.13 -3.76
CA ASP A 132 -16.91 4.99 -2.38
C ASP A 132 -18.42 5.05 -2.31
N PHE A 133 -19.02 6.04 -2.94
CA PHE A 133 -20.48 6.19 -2.98
C PHE A 133 -21.18 4.94 -3.51
N ILE A 134 -20.71 4.39 -4.64
CA ILE A 134 -21.31 3.20 -5.27
C ILE A 134 -21.20 1.98 -4.34
N LYS A 135 -20.01 1.76 -3.75
CA LYS A 135 -19.77 0.62 -2.87
C LYS A 135 -20.57 0.72 -1.57
N ASP A 136 -20.68 1.91 -1.00
CA ASP A 136 -21.47 2.13 0.22
C ASP A 136 -22.97 2.01 -0.01
N LYS A 137 -23.45 2.46 -1.17
CA LYS A 137 -24.86 2.37 -1.55
C LYS A 137 -25.31 0.93 -1.71
N TYR A 138 -24.56 0.13 -2.47
CA TYR A 138 -25.05 -1.19 -2.89
C TYR A 138 -24.59 -2.36 -2.04
N LYS A 139 -23.54 -2.27 -1.27
CA LYS A 139 -23.01 -3.29 -0.30
C LYS A 139 -23.31 -4.76 -0.67
N THR A 140 -23.18 -5.12 -1.94
CA THR A 140 -23.52 -6.45 -2.48
C THR A 140 -22.32 -7.12 -3.12
N LYS A 141 -22.30 -8.45 -3.10
CA LYS A 141 -21.29 -9.27 -3.81
C LYS A 141 -21.49 -9.27 -5.35
N ASN A 142 -22.63 -8.78 -5.83
CA ASN A 142 -22.94 -8.68 -7.24
C ASN A 142 -22.41 -7.38 -7.88
N LEU A 143 -21.72 -6.55 -7.11
CA LEU A 143 -21.11 -5.30 -7.55
C LEU A 143 -19.59 -5.43 -7.65
N PHE A 144 -19.03 -4.97 -8.74
CA PHE A 144 -17.62 -4.68 -8.88
C PHE A 144 -17.45 -3.25 -9.41
N VAL A 145 -16.54 -2.47 -8.82
CA VAL A 145 -16.25 -1.10 -9.26
C VAL A 145 -14.79 -0.99 -9.59
N LEU A 146 -14.50 -0.51 -10.81
CA LEU A 146 -13.18 -0.21 -11.30
C LEU A 146 -13.03 1.31 -11.47
N PHE A 147 -12.05 1.88 -10.79
CA PHE A 147 -11.60 3.24 -11.08
C PHE A 147 -10.66 3.21 -12.27
N ASN A 148 -11.00 3.92 -13.33
CA ASN A 148 -10.19 3.98 -14.53
C ASN A 148 -10.48 5.24 -15.34
N ASP A 149 -9.44 5.86 -15.91
CA ASP A 149 -9.61 6.76 -17.03
C ASP A 149 -10.12 5.96 -18.23
N PHE A 150 -11.27 6.34 -18.81
CA PHE A 150 -11.93 5.64 -19.90
C PHE A 150 -11.02 5.43 -21.13
N LYS A 151 -9.94 6.17 -21.27
CA LYS A 151 -8.95 6.02 -22.34
C LYS A 151 -8.00 4.83 -22.16
N ASN A 152 -7.87 4.34 -20.92
CA ASN A 152 -7.01 3.21 -20.62
C ASN A 152 -7.75 1.87 -20.75
N ILE A 153 -7.76 1.34 -21.95
CA ILE A 153 -8.48 0.11 -22.32
C ILE A 153 -7.86 -1.14 -21.68
N GLU A 154 -6.58 -1.14 -21.40
CA GLU A 154 -5.90 -2.31 -20.78
C GLU A 154 -6.54 -2.70 -19.45
N LEU A 155 -7.01 -1.73 -18.67
CA LEU A 155 -7.68 -1.98 -17.42
C LEU A 155 -9.09 -2.60 -17.57
N TYR A 156 -9.69 -2.55 -18.75
CA TYR A 156 -11.00 -3.17 -19.00
C TYR A 156 -10.95 -4.70 -18.85
N LYS A 157 -9.78 -5.31 -19.03
CA LYS A 157 -9.56 -6.72 -18.72
C LYS A 157 -9.80 -7.05 -17.24
N LYS A 158 -9.59 -6.08 -16.33
CA LYS A 158 -9.84 -6.25 -14.89
C LYS A 158 -11.31 -6.43 -14.55
N ILE A 159 -12.22 -5.95 -15.39
CA ILE A 159 -13.66 -6.12 -15.22
C ILE A 159 -14.21 -7.31 -16.03
N ASN A 160 -13.33 -8.07 -16.72
CA ASN A 160 -13.71 -9.16 -17.62
C ASN A 160 -14.74 -8.74 -18.67
N ILE A 161 -14.48 -7.62 -19.32
CA ILE A 161 -15.44 -7.04 -20.29
C ILE A 161 -15.77 -8.00 -21.44
N GLU A 162 -14.81 -8.83 -21.85
CA GLU A 162 -14.99 -9.85 -22.89
C GLU A 162 -16.01 -10.95 -22.49
N LEU A 163 -16.19 -11.18 -21.19
CA LEU A 163 -17.13 -12.15 -20.64
C LEU A 163 -18.46 -11.50 -20.20
N SER A 164 -18.66 -10.21 -20.52
CA SER A 164 -19.89 -9.51 -20.19
C SER A 164 -21.02 -9.90 -21.15
N SER A 165 -22.25 -9.89 -20.65
CA SER A 165 -23.45 -10.09 -21.47
C SER A 165 -23.91 -8.82 -22.18
N MET A 166 -23.55 -7.67 -21.61
CA MET A 166 -23.92 -6.35 -22.12
C MET A 166 -22.93 -5.30 -21.61
N VAL A 167 -22.61 -4.35 -22.49
CA VAL A 167 -21.85 -3.15 -22.12
C VAL A 167 -22.74 -1.93 -22.31
N PHE A 168 -22.89 -1.14 -21.26
CA PHE A 168 -23.66 0.09 -21.23
C PHE A 168 -22.74 1.28 -21.10
N ILE A 169 -22.63 2.11 -22.12
CA ILE A 169 -21.74 3.28 -22.13
C ILE A 169 -22.53 4.52 -21.70
N ASN A 170 -22.25 5.00 -20.50
CA ASN A 170 -22.96 6.09 -19.84
C ASN A 170 -22.03 7.27 -19.51
N GLN A 171 -21.24 7.69 -20.50
CA GLN A 171 -20.40 8.88 -20.42
C GLN A 171 -21.21 10.14 -20.76
N ASN A 172 -20.73 11.31 -20.32
CA ASN A 172 -21.46 12.57 -20.52
C ASN A 172 -21.31 13.12 -21.94
N SER A 173 -20.19 12.81 -22.62
CA SER A 173 -19.90 13.31 -23.98
C SER A 173 -20.20 12.24 -25.02
N ASP A 174 -20.95 12.59 -26.07
CA ASP A 174 -21.23 11.66 -27.17
C ASP A 174 -19.97 11.30 -27.96
N THR A 175 -19.00 12.20 -28.06
CA THR A 175 -17.71 11.92 -28.67
C THR A 175 -16.95 10.84 -27.87
N GLU A 176 -16.95 10.96 -26.53
CA GLU A 176 -16.32 9.96 -25.67
C GLU A 176 -17.02 8.60 -25.75
N LYS A 177 -18.35 8.58 -25.81
CA LYS A 177 -19.12 7.33 -26.02
C LYS A 177 -18.71 6.64 -27.31
N LEU A 178 -18.60 7.38 -28.40
CA LEU A 178 -18.19 6.84 -29.70
C LEU A 178 -16.78 6.28 -29.67
N VAL A 179 -15.83 7.03 -29.09
CA VAL A 179 -14.44 6.57 -28.95
C VAL A 179 -14.38 5.29 -28.10
N THR A 180 -15.08 5.27 -26.98
CA THR A 180 -15.13 4.08 -26.11
C THR A 180 -15.75 2.89 -26.84
N ALA A 181 -16.85 3.09 -27.58
CA ALA A 181 -17.50 2.03 -28.35
C ALA A 181 -16.59 1.45 -29.46
N LEU A 182 -15.82 2.31 -30.14
CA LEU A 182 -14.86 1.87 -31.17
C LEU A 182 -13.71 1.07 -30.57
N ASN A 183 -13.26 1.43 -29.38
CA ASN A 183 -12.17 0.77 -28.68
C ASN A 183 -12.57 -0.59 -28.07
N LEU A 184 -13.85 -0.87 -27.93
CA LEU A 184 -14.39 -2.14 -27.43
C LEU A 184 -14.64 -3.17 -28.53
N LYS A 185 -14.47 -2.81 -29.78
CA LYS A 185 -14.71 -3.67 -30.95
C LYS A 185 -13.48 -4.49 -31.31
#